data_7584457f4c29d6a71392ba1a2e428b35
#
_entry.id   7584457f4c29d6a71392ba1a2e428b35
#
_cell.length_a   1.000
_cell.length_b   1.000
_cell.length_c   1.000
_cell.angle_alpha   90.00
_cell.angle_beta   90.00
_cell.angle_gamma   90.00
#
_symmetry.space_group_name_H-M   'P 1'
#
loop_
_entity.id
_entity.type
_entity.pdbx_description
1 polymer ?
#
loop_
_entity_poly.entity_id
_entity_poly.type
_entity_poly.pdbx_seq_one_letter_code
_entity_poly.pdbx_strand_id
1 'polypeptide(L)'
;MEEEMKNVVIALALVIVASAQPTGQSPSGAAARPPGNLNAPLMVLSPKAKSAGWTGVHKPHTKLPDVLARHKGQADWAETIVEDESLFAQWISMAPGAKTPRRMNGDTREWWIVWSGTLRFTIEGREPIVATKGVMVQVPYRTLYQIENVGSEPALRFEVNVARARKLYPMDEQPVPVAGFEYIPTRVTGGKGVLDQQNRQVVDFNKVVAGEERGGAFVTDDRSFANIIMGNYQRPQPGNKGHYHEEGGEFWLIMLGTIRYNIEGLQEFEAQEGDVVYVPRQTWHLASNGGKEGLRSCRLAMNGFPYQAHMFEQD
;
A
#
# COMPACT_ATOMS: atom_id res chain seq x y z
N MET A 1 45.84 -76.94 12.15
CA MET A 1 45.61 -76.32 10.82
C MET A 1 44.62 -75.21 11.09
N GLU A 2 45.17 -74.06 11.45
CA GLU A 2 44.43 -72.88 11.74
C GLU A 2 44.55 -71.96 10.52
N GLU A 3 43.41 -71.64 9.95
CA GLU A 3 43.34 -70.68 8.88
C GLU A 3 43.05 -69.30 9.44
N GLU A 4 43.98 -68.41 9.33
CA GLU A 4 43.85 -66.99 9.63
C GLU A 4 42.88 -66.32 8.67
N MET A 5 41.76 -65.90 9.16
CA MET A 5 40.86 -64.96 8.45
C MET A 5 41.33 -63.54 8.70
N LYS A 6 41.91 -62.95 7.67
CA LYS A 6 42.29 -61.53 7.62
C LYS A 6 41.03 -60.68 7.51
N ASN A 7 40.72 -59.92 8.51
CA ASN A 7 39.67 -58.89 8.50
C ASN A 7 40.13 -57.69 7.62
N VAL A 8 39.52 -57.54 6.48
CA VAL A 8 39.65 -56.35 5.66
C VAL A 8 38.58 -55.35 6.14
N VAL A 9 38.99 -54.36 6.89
CA VAL A 9 38.15 -53.22 7.26
C VAL A 9 38.11 -52.27 6.07
N ILE A 10 37.01 -52.29 5.32
CA ILE A 10 36.71 -51.25 4.30
C ILE A 10 36.17 -50.04 5.03
N ALA A 11 37.01 -49.02 5.15
CA ALA A 11 36.57 -47.70 5.60
C ALA A 11 35.76 -47.03 4.51
N LEU A 12 34.44 -47.04 4.60
CA LEU A 12 33.55 -46.28 3.74
C LEU A 12 33.62 -44.80 4.18
N ALA A 13 34.40 -44.02 3.46
CA ALA A 13 34.41 -42.58 3.61
C ALA A 13 33.07 -42.01 3.07
N LEU A 14 32.16 -41.68 3.99
CA LEU A 14 30.93 -40.95 3.65
C LEU A 14 31.31 -39.54 3.27
N VAL A 15 31.41 -39.24 1.99
CA VAL A 15 31.51 -37.84 1.51
C VAL A 15 30.12 -37.24 1.64
N ILE A 16 29.88 -36.53 2.73
CA ILE A 16 28.71 -35.66 2.90
C ILE A 16 28.94 -34.48 1.96
N VAL A 17 28.41 -34.54 0.75
CA VAL A 17 28.23 -33.36 -0.08
C VAL A 17 27.12 -32.57 0.56
N ALA A 18 27.48 -31.61 1.39
CA ALA A 18 26.56 -30.57 1.84
C ALA A 18 26.15 -29.77 0.60
N SER A 19 25.03 -30.15 0.00
CA SER A 19 24.34 -29.28 -0.94
C SER A 19 23.91 -28.03 -0.17
N ALA A 20 24.71 -26.98 -0.25
CA ALA A 20 24.27 -25.65 0.14
C ALA A 20 23.05 -25.32 -0.72
N GLN A 21 21.87 -25.51 -0.18
CA GLN A 21 20.69 -24.86 -0.72
C GLN A 21 20.99 -23.36 -0.66
N PRO A 22 20.82 -22.63 -1.76
CA PRO A 22 20.82 -21.20 -1.66
C PRO A 22 19.64 -20.84 -0.72
N THR A 23 19.96 -20.48 0.50
CA THR A 23 19.02 -19.76 1.35
C THR A 23 18.65 -18.53 0.55
N GLY A 24 17.49 -18.57 -0.08
CA GLY A 24 16.85 -17.40 -0.64
C GLY A 24 16.59 -16.45 0.50
N GLN A 25 17.59 -15.69 0.90
CA GLN A 25 17.37 -14.47 1.62
C GLN A 25 16.58 -13.58 0.66
N SER A 26 15.27 -13.53 0.86
CA SER A 26 14.53 -12.33 0.47
C SER A 26 15.38 -11.16 0.94
N PRO A 27 15.69 -10.17 0.09
CA PRO A 27 16.47 -9.03 0.52
C PRO A 27 15.69 -8.28 1.58
N SER A 28 15.86 -8.69 2.84
CA SER A 28 15.41 -7.98 4.02
C SER A 28 16.32 -6.78 4.18
N GLY A 29 15.95 -5.69 3.54
CA GLY A 29 16.70 -4.46 3.59
C GLY A 29 16.55 -3.61 2.34
N ALA A 30 15.34 -3.47 1.81
CA ALA A 30 15.05 -2.33 0.98
C ALA A 30 15.17 -1.10 1.87
N ALA A 31 16.39 -0.57 1.98
CA ALA A 31 16.60 0.80 2.43
C ALA A 31 15.55 1.65 1.70
N ALA A 32 14.92 2.61 2.41
CA ALA A 32 14.04 3.58 1.80
C ALA A 32 14.69 3.99 0.46
N ARG A 33 13.98 3.74 -0.65
CA ARG A 33 14.49 4.11 -1.97
C ARG A 33 14.96 5.55 -1.88
N PRO A 34 16.22 5.86 -2.18
CA PRO A 34 16.59 7.25 -2.33
C PRO A 34 15.67 7.84 -3.40
N PRO A 35 15.16 9.07 -3.21
CA PRO A 35 14.46 9.79 -4.26
C PRO A 35 15.30 9.68 -5.52
N GLY A 36 14.71 9.28 -6.62
CA GLY A 36 15.31 8.82 -7.86
C GLY A 36 16.77 9.24 -8.03
N ASN A 37 17.64 8.28 -8.08
CA ASN A 37 19.09 8.53 -8.15
C ASN A 37 19.42 9.12 -9.53
N LEU A 38 19.36 10.44 -9.64
CA LEU A 38 19.74 11.17 -10.85
C LEU A 38 21.21 10.94 -11.25
N ASN A 39 22.01 10.32 -10.37
CA ASN A 39 23.38 9.88 -10.66
C ASN A 39 23.45 8.43 -11.18
N ALA A 40 22.32 7.75 -11.38
CA ALA A 40 22.32 6.45 -12.02
C ALA A 40 22.89 6.57 -13.45
N PRO A 41 23.54 5.52 -13.99
CA PRO A 41 24.02 5.55 -15.36
C PRO A 41 22.91 5.89 -16.35
N LEU A 42 23.18 6.79 -17.27
CA LEU A 42 22.25 7.12 -18.34
C LEU A 42 22.16 5.90 -19.29
N MET A 43 20.92 5.51 -19.58
CA MET A 43 20.61 4.39 -20.47
C MET A 43 19.71 4.88 -21.61
N VAL A 44 19.73 4.21 -22.72
CA VAL A 44 18.81 4.45 -23.83
C VAL A 44 17.62 3.50 -23.67
N LEU A 45 16.43 4.08 -23.55
CA LEU A 45 15.19 3.34 -23.43
C LEU A 45 14.54 3.16 -24.80
N SER A 46 13.94 2.00 -25.04
CA SER A 46 13.03 1.80 -26.18
C SER A 46 11.82 2.74 -26.06
N PRO A 47 11.12 3.05 -27.17
CA PRO A 47 9.98 3.95 -27.11
C PRO A 47 8.97 3.55 -26.03
N LYS A 48 8.57 4.52 -25.20
CA LYS A 48 7.55 4.37 -24.17
C LYS A 48 6.22 3.90 -24.78
N ALA A 49 5.57 2.94 -24.15
CA ALA A 49 4.22 2.57 -24.52
C ALA A 49 3.24 3.74 -24.25
N LYS A 50 2.13 3.75 -24.97
CA LYS A 50 1.08 4.75 -24.74
C LYS A 50 0.49 4.56 -23.34
N SER A 51 0.28 5.66 -22.62
CA SER A 51 -0.46 5.68 -21.36
C SER A 51 -1.81 4.96 -21.51
N ALA A 52 -2.19 4.18 -20.49
CA ALA A 52 -3.50 3.56 -20.41
C ALA A 52 -4.64 4.60 -20.30
N GLY A 53 -4.32 5.81 -19.88
CA GLY A 53 -5.27 6.89 -19.62
C GLY A 53 -6.13 6.62 -18.38
N TRP A 54 -7.08 7.50 -18.15
CA TRP A 54 -8.02 7.40 -17.02
C TRP A 54 -9.34 6.79 -17.49
N THR A 55 -9.40 5.46 -17.44
CA THR A 55 -10.59 4.69 -17.80
C THR A 55 -11.18 4.04 -16.56
N GLY A 56 -12.51 4.04 -16.41
CA GLY A 56 -13.18 3.47 -15.24
C GLY A 56 -13.47 4.49 -14.14
N VAL A 57 -13.30 4.10 -12.88
CA VAL A 57 -13.69 4.92 -11.72
C VAL A 57 -12.63 5.95 -11.34
N HIS A 58 -11.34 5.63 -11.57
CA HIS A 58 -10.25 6.51 -11.18
C HIS A 58 -10.12 7.74 -12.08
N LYS A 59 -9.78 8.85 -11.47
CA LYS A 59 -9.61 10.15 -12.11
C LYS A 59 -8.21 10.69 -11.81
N PRO A 60 -7.68 11.61 -12.64
CA PRO A 60 -6.42 12.26 -12.31
C PRO A 60 -6.42 12.90 -10.93
N HIS A 61 -7.53 13.53 -10.57
CA HIS A 61 -7.70 14.24 -9.31
C HIS A 61 -9.13 14.04 -8.79
N THR A 62 -9.26 13.43 -7.62
CA THR A 62 -10.51 13.28 -6.89
C THR A 62 -10.45 14.11 -5.62
N LYS A 63 -11.32 15.09 -5.50
CA LYS A 63 -11.40 15.97 -4.34
C LYS A 63 -12.29 15.36 -3.26
N LEU A 64 -11.80 15.28 -2.02
CA LEU A 64 -12.60 14.76 -0.90
C LEU A 64 -13.90 15.54 -0.67
N PRO A 65 -13.94 16.88 -0.74
CA PRO A 65 -15.20 17.61 -0.63
C PRO A 65 -16.27 17.18 -1.63
N ASP A 66 -15.88 16.83 -2.86
CA ASP A 66 -16.81 16.38 -3.89
C ASP A 66 -17.35 14.97 -3.58
N VAL A 67 -16.50 14.07 -3.02
CA VAL A 67 -16.92 12.76 -2.52
C VAL A 67 -17.95 12.93 -1.42
N LEU A 68 -17.65 13.74 -0.41
CA LEU A 68 -18.54 14.00 0.72
C LEU A 68 -19.86 14.63 0.29
N ALA A 69 -19.84 15.50 -0.72
CA ALA A 69 -21.05 16.14 -1.24
C ALA A 69 -22.01 15.12 -1.89
N ARG A 70 -21.47 14.10 -2.60
CA ARG A 70 -22.28 13.01 -3.18
C ARG A 70 -22.97 12.15 -2.13
N HIS A 71 -22.40 12.04 -0.96
CA HIS A 71 -22.91 11.20 0.15
C HIS A 71 -23.52 12.02 1.29
N LYS A 72 -23.88 13.29 1.01
CA LYS A 72 -24.50 14.15 2.03
C LYS A 72 -25.72 13.50 2.66
N GLY A 73 -25.71 13.40 3.99
CA GLY A 73 -26.81 12.82 4.77
C GLY A 73 -26.77 11.28 4.88
N GLN A 74 -25.79 10.62 4.31
CA GLN A 74 -25.58 9.18 4.45
C GLN A 74 -24.51 8.92 5.52
N ALA A 75 -24.83 8.06 6.49
CA ALA A 75 -23.89 7.68 7.54
C ALA A 75 -23.00 6.48 7.13
N ASP A 76 -23.56 5.56 6.35
CA ASP A 76 -22.87 4.37 5.83
C ASP A 76 -22.82 4.43 4.31
N TRP A 77 -21.61 4.44 3.76
CA TRP A 77 -21.38 4.40 2.33
C TRP A 77 -19.95 3.98 2.02
N ALA A 78 -19.72 3.51 0.81
CA ALA A 78 -18.38 3.28 0.26
C ALA A 78 -18.36 3.79 -1.18
N GLU A 79 -17.25 4.45 -1.55
CA GLU A 79 -17.00 4.93 -2.91
C GLU A 79 -15.60 4.57 -3.35
N THR A 80 -15.49 3.77 -4.41
CA THR A 80 -14.22 3.42 -5.03
C THR A 80 -13.63 4.64 -5.73
N ILE A 81 -12.38 4.94 -5.42
CA ILE A 81 -11.64 6.10 -5.94
C ILE A 81 -10.57 5.67 -6.94
N VAL A 82 -9.88 4.56 -6.66
CA VAL A 82 -8.88 3.97 -7.54
C VAL A 82 -9.21 2.50 -7.74
N GLU A 83 -9.26 2.07 -8.99
CA GLU A 83 -9.33 0.67 -9.36
C GLU A 83 -8.69 0.50 -10.73
N ASP A 84 -7.53 -0.12 -10.78
CA ASP A 84 -6.82 -0.49 -12.01
C ASP A 84 -6.46 -1.98 -12.00
N GLU A 85 -5.48 -2.39 -12.78
CA GLU A 85 -5.03 -3.78 -12.80
C GLU A 85 -4.28 -4.22 -11.53
N SER A 86 -3.76 -3.28 -10.74
CA SER A 86 -2.87 -3.53 -9.59
C SER A 86 -3.35 -2.91 -8.28
N LEU A 87 -4.03 -1.76 -8.33
CA LEU A 87 -4.37 -0.94 -7.17
C LEU A 87 -5.88 -0.88 -6.95
N PHE A 88 -6.26 -0.81 -5.68
CA PHE A 88 -7.62 -0.55 -5.24
C PHE A 88 -7.62 0.39 -4.04
N ALA A 89 -8.41 1.45 -4.10
CA ALA A 89 -8.63 2.34 -2.96
C ALA A 89 -10.04 2.91 -2.95
N GLN A 90 -10.59 3.09 -1.74
CA GLN A 90 -11.94 3.63 -1.56
C GLN A 90 -12.07 4.46 -0.28
N TRP A 91 -12.98 5.42 -0.31
CA TRP A 91 -13.48 6.07 0.89
C TRP A 91 -14.65 5.27 1.46
N ILE A 92 -14.65 5.07 2.78
CA ILE A 92 -15.73 4.37 3.49
C ILE A 92 -16.13 5.17 4.71
N SER A 93 -17.42 5.47 4.82
CA SER A 93 -18.05 5.98 6.03
C SER A 93 -18.76 4.87 6.78
N MET A 94 -18.67 4.86 8.08
CA MET A 94 -19.36 3.92 8.97
C MET A 94 -20.19 4.68 10.00
N ALA A 95 -21.47 4.36 10.11
CA ALA A 95 -22.33 4.90 11.15
C ALA A 95 -21.83 4.52 12.57
N PRO A 96 -22.20 5.28 13.62
CA PRO A 96 -21.93 4.90 14.99
C PRO A 96 -22.39 3.47 15.30
N GLY A 97 -21.53 2.67 15.93
CA GLY A 97 -21.82 1.28 16.28
C GLY A 97 -21.78 0.28 15.13
N ALA A 98 -21.63 0.74 13.88
CA ALA A 98 -21.50 -0.16 12.73
C ALA A 98 -20.22 -1.02 12.84
N LYS A 99 -20.33 -2.28 12.39
CA LYS A 99 -19.24 -3.27 12.39
C LYS A 99 -19.12 -3.93 11.03
N THR A 100 -17.89 -4.16 10.59
CA THR A 100 -17.67 -5.09 9.47
C THR A 100 -17.86 -6.53 9.95
N PRO A 101 -18.24 -7.49 9.08
CA PRO A 101 -18.02 -8.91 9.39
C PRO A 101 -16.54 -9.18 9.70
N ARG A 102 -16.24 -10.21 10.52
CA ARG A 102 -14.88 -10.73 10.64
C ARG A 102 -14.44 -11.28 9.29
N ARG A 103 -13.27 -10.92 8.84
CA ARG A 103 -12.78 -11.26 7.51
C ARG A 103 -11.26 -11.24 7.43
N MET A 104 -10.70 -11.80 6.38
CA MET A 104 -9.28 -11.69 6.05
C MET A 104 -9.08 -11.64 4.54
N ASN A 105 -7.89 -11.27 4.11
CA ASN A 105 -7.44 -11.44 2.73
C ASN A 105 -6.55 -12.69 2.63
N GLY A 106 -6.66 -13.45 1.54
CA GLY A 106 -5.89 -14.68 1.34
C GLY A 106 -4.40 -14.42 1.08
N ASP A 107 -4.10 -13.44 0.22
CA ASP A 107 -2.75 -13.25 -0.32
C ASP A 107 -2.28 -11.79 -0.34
N THR A 108 -3.05 -10.87 0.23
CA THR A 108 -2.76 -9.45 0.19
C THR A 108 -2.83 -8.82 1.56
N ARG A 109 -2.01 -7.80 1.78
CA ARG A 109 -2.14 -6.90 2.92
C ARG A 109 -3.26 -5.92 2.63
N GLU A 110 -3.90 -5.45 3.67
CA GLU A 110 -4.89 -4.39 3.61
C GLU A 110 -4.56 -3.36 4.66
N TRP A 111 -4.76 -2.11 4.34
CA TRP A 111 -4.48 -1.03 5.28
C TRP A 111 -5.46 0.12 5.12
N TRP A 112 -5.59 0.89 6.18
CA TRP A 112 -6.53 1.99 6.30
C TRP A 112 -5.87 3.20 6.92
N ILE A 113 -6.38 4.37 6.55
CA ILE A 113 -6.16 5.62 7.28
C ILE A 113 -7.48 6.07 7.83
N VAL A 114 -7.57 6.29 9.14
CA VAL A 114 -8.72 6.95 9.74
C VAL A 114 -8.64 8.44 9.42
N TRP A 115 -9.67 8.96 8.75
CA TRP A 115 -9.73 10.36 8.36
C TRP A 115 -10.53 11.19 9.35
N SER A 116 -11.62 10.64 9.89
CA SER A 116 -12.40 11.24 10.99
C SER A 116 -13.11 10.17 11.80
N GLY A 117 -13.54 10.53 13.02
CA GLY A 117 -14.19 9.62 13.95
C GLY A 117 -13.21 8.72 14.69
N THR A 118 -13.74 7.63 15.27
CA THR A 118 -12.97 6.69 16.11
C THR A 118 -13.30 5.26 15.71
N LEU A 119 -12.33 4.54 15.19
CA LEU A 119 -12.46 3.16 14.78
C LEU A 119 -11.68 2.21 15.69
N ARG A 120 -12.27 1.09 16.04
CA ARG A 120 -11.59 -0.02 16.70
C ARG A 120 -11.32 -1.12 15.69
N PHE A 121 -10.07 -1.55 15.62
CA PHE A 121 -9.60 -2.68 14.84
C PHE A 121 -9.33 -3.83 15.78
N THR A 122 -10.12 -4.89 15.68
CA THR A 122 -9.86 -6.16 16.38
C THR A 122 -9.15 -7.08 15.40
N ILE A 123 -7.90 -7.42 15.69
CA ILE A 123 -7.02 -8.19 14.80
C ILE A 123 -6.59 -9.45 15.53
N GLU A 124 -6.73 -10.59 14.89
CA GLU A 124 -6.40 -11.90 15.45
C GLU A 124 -4.98 -11.93 16.02
N GLY A 125 -4.87 -12.37 17.27
CA GLY A 125 -3.59 -12.47 17.99
C GLY A 125 -2.97 -11.15 18.40
N ARG A 126 -3.75 -10.05 18.42
CA ARG A 126 -3.31 -8.71 18.80
C ARG A 126 -4.29 -8.05 19.77
N GLU A 127 -3.77 -7.13 20.57
CA GLU A 127 -4.64 -6.23 21.33
C GLU A 127 -5.43 -5.33 20.37
N PRO A 128 -6.68 -5.02 20.70
CA PRO A 128 -7.48 -4.11 19.91
C PRO A 128 -6.81 -2.73 19.74
N ILE A 129 -6.83 -2.21 18.54
CA ILE A 129 -6.28 -0.89 18.21
C ILE A 129 -7.44 0.09 18.09
N VAL A 130 -7.42 1.14 18.89
CA VAL A 130 -8.34 2.28 18.75
C VAL A 130 -7.62 3.37 17.96
N ALA A 131 -8.14 3.67 16.78
CA ALA A 131 -7.55 4.60 15.84
C ALA A 131 -8.44 5.83 15.62
N THR A 132 -7.82 6.99 15.59
CA THR A 132 -8.45 8.30 15.30
C THR A 132 -7.80 8.94 14.09
N LYS A 133 -8.18 10.18 13.76
CA LYS A 133 -7.65 10.89 12.59
C LYS A 133 -6.13 10.81 12.48
N GLY A 134 -5.65 10.35 11.32
CA GLY A 134 -4.23 10.26 10.98
C GLY A 134 -3.57 8.93 11.38
N VAL A 135 -4.29 8.04 12.08
CA VAL A 135 -3.74 6.73 12.41
C VAL A 135 -3.96 5.77 11.22
N MET A 136 -2.88 5.19 10.76
CA MET A 136 -2.84 4.14 9.75
C MET A 136 -2.75 2.79 10.44
N VAL A 137 -3.60 1.85 10.03
CA VAL A 137 -3.62 0.46 10.52
C VAL A 137 -3.47 -0.49 9.35
N GLN A 138 -2.64 -1.51 9.51
CA GLN A 138 -2.40 -2.54 8.52
C GLN A 138 -2.74 -3.92 9.07
N VAL A 139 -3.31 -4.80 8.23
CA VAL A 139 -3.52 -6.21 8.54
C VAL A 139 -2.78 -7.06 7.51
N PRO A 140 -1.92 -8.00 7.95
CA PRO A 140 -1.26 -8.94 7.07
C PRO A 140 -2.26 -9.92 6.44
N TYR A 141 -1.89 -10.53 5.32
CA TYR A 141 -2.69 -11.60 4.73
C TYR A 141 -2.86 -12.80 5.69
N ARG A 142 -4.00 -13.52 5.56
CA ARG A 142 -4.41 -14.67 6.38
C ARG A 142 -4.51 -14.37 7.87
N THR A 143 -4.87 -13.13 8.22
CA THR A 143 -5.10 -12.68 9.58
C THR A 143 -6.51 -12.13 9.67
N LEU A 144 -7.34 -12.70 10.54
CA LEU A 144 -8.71 -12.25 10.73
C LEU A 144 -8.74 -10.89 11.40
N TYR A 145 -9.66 -10.06 10.94
CA TYR A 145 -9.88 -8.75 11.53
C TYR A 145 -11.34 -8.32 11.45
N GLN A 146 -11.70 -7.37 12.28
CA GLN A 146 -12.98 -6.68 12.29
C GLN A 146 -12.76 -5.20 12.57
N ILE A 147 -13.54 -4.34 11.94
CA ILE A 147 -13.50 -2.89 12.16
C ILE A 147 -14.86 -2.47 12.73
N GLU A 148 -14.85 -1.64 13.77
CA GLU A 148 -16.03 -1.11 14.42
C GLU A 148 -15.91 0.40 14.60
N ASN A 149 -16.96 1.15 14.30
CA ASN A 149 -17.04 2.54 14.71
C ASN A 149 -17.49 2.60 16.18
N VAL A 150 -16.57 2.96 17.06
CA VAL A 150 -16.81 3.10 18.51
C VAL A 150 -17.04 4.55 18.93
N GLY A 151 -17.06 5.48 17.99
CA GLY A 151 -17.41 6.88 18.21
C GLY A 151 -18.92 7.14 18.19
N SER A 152 -19.30 8.36 18.51
CA SER A 152 -20.70 8.83 18.48
C SER A 152 -21.12 9.43 17.14
N GLU A 153 -20.17 9.65 16.23
CA GLU A 153 -20.37 10.23 14.90
C GLU A 153 -19.95 9.25 13.80
N PRO A 154 -20.41 9.44 12.56
CA PRO A 154 -19.89 8.65 11.44
C PRO A 154 -18.38 8.76 11.32
N ALA A 155 -17.71 7.62 11.16
CA ALA A 155 -16.26 7.55 11.00
C ALA A 155 -15.89 7.34 9.53
N LEU A 156 -15.02 8.20 9.02
CA LEU A 156 -14.51 8.12 7.65
C LEU A 156 -13.11 7.51 7.66
N ARG A 157 -12.89 6.53 6.78
CA ARG A 157 -11.57 5.95 6.54
C ARG A 157 -11.29 5.81 5.04
N PHE A 158 -10.03 5.87 4.71
CA PHE A 158 -9.53 5.49 3.38
C PHE A 158 -8.99 4.07 3.44
N GLU A 159 -9.56 3.17 2.67
CA GLU A 159 -9.18 1.76 2.59
C GLU A 159 -8.35 1.50 1.34
N VAL A 160 -7.26 0.76 1.49
CA VAL A 160 -6.35 0.43 0.37
C VAL A 160 -6.04 -1.05 0.36
N ASN A 161 -6.05 -1.61 -0.83
CA ASN A 161 -5.62 -2.97 -1.12
C ASN A 161 -5.06 -3.04 -2.55
N VAL A 162 -4.60 -4.21 -2.96
CA VAL A 162 -4.34 -4.50 -4.37
C VAL A 162 -5.66 -4.81 -5.08
N ALA A 163 -5.68 -4.60 -6.38
CA ALA A 163 -6.84 -4.89 -7.21
C ALA A 163 -7.30 -6.34 -7.06
N ARG A 164 -8.62 -6.54 -7.08
CA ARG A 164 -9.27 -7.86 -7.03
C ARG A 164 -8.98 -8.69 -5.78
N ALA A 165 -8.51 -8.06 -4.69
CA ALA A 165 -8.32 -8.72 -3.41
C ALA A 165 -9.66 -9.25 -2.89
N ARG A 166 -9.75 -10.57 -2.66
CA ARG A 166 -10.97 -11.20 -2.18
C ARG A 166 -10.98 -11.30 -0.66
N LYS A 167 -12.14 -11.07 -0.08
CA LYS A 167 -12.38 -11.28 1.34
C LYS A 167 -12.78 -12.74 1.58
N LEU A 168 -12.26 -13.29 2.66
CA LEU A 168 -12.60 -14.61 3.19
C LEU A 168 -13.25 -14.41 4.55
N TYR A 169 -14.29 -15.15 4.83
CA TYR A 169 -15.08 -15.02 6.05
C TYR A 169 -15.07 -16.34 6.82
N PRO A 170 -15.00 -16.33 8.15
CA PRO A 170 -15.24 -17.52 8.95
C PRO A 170 -16.61 -18.12 8.66
N MET A 171 -16.78 -19.44 8.84
CA MET A 171 -18.04 -20.14 8.55
C MET A 171 -19.21 -19.67 9.42
N ASP A 172 -18.93 -19.08 10.58
CA ASP A 172 -19.91 -18.50 11.50
C ASP A 172 -20.22 -17.02 11.24
N GLU A 173 -19.61 -16.42 10.21
CA GLU A 173 -19.92 -15.07 9.75
C GLU A 173 -20.90 -15.10 8.58
N GLN A 174 -21.73 -14.07 8.52
CA GLN A 174 -22.61 -13.84 7.38
C GLN A 174 -22.14 -12.62 6.60
N PRO A 175 -21.41 -12.82 5.51
CA PRO A 175 -21.00 -11.71 4.65
C PRO A 175 -22.22 -11.07 4.00
N VAL A 176 -22.10 -9.79 3.64
CA VAL A 176 -23.14 -9.09 2.89
C VAL A 176 -23.35 -9.80 1.55
N PRO A 177 -24.58 -10.23 1.24
CA PRO A 177 -24.87 -10.89 -0.04
C PRO A 177 -24.49 -9.98 -1.23
N VAL A 178 -23.83 -10.56 -2.23
CA VAL A 178 -23.53 -9.90 -3.49
C VAL A 178 -24.36 -10.54 -4.58
N ALA A 179 -25.15 -9.73 -5.29
CA ALA A 179 -26.02 -10.23 -6.35
C ALA A 179 -25.25 -10.98 -7.44
N GLY A 180 -25.69 -12.19 -7.77
CA GLY A 180 -25.04 -13.04 -8.77
C GLY A 180 -23.78 -13.78 -8.28
N PHE A 181 -23.46 -13.70 -6.98
CA PHE A 181 -22.34 -14.44 -6.39
C PHE A 181 -22.81 -15.39 -5.30
N GLU A 182 -22.24 -16.59 -5.31
CA GLU A 182 -22.39 -17.58 -4.26
C GLU A 182 -21.10 -17.63 -3.43
N TYR A 183 -21.25 -17.66 -2.09
CA TYR A 183 -20.12 -17.84 -1.18
C TYR A 183 -19.83 -19.34 -1.03
N ILE A 184 -18.67 -19.76 -1.50
CA ILE A 184 -18.27 -21.17 -1.55
C ILE A 184 -17.34 -21.48 -0.37
N PRO A 185 -17.65 -22.48 0.46
CA PRO A 185 -16.75 -22.96 1.51
C PRO A 185 -15.40 -23.36 0.90
N THR A 186 -14.33 -22.82 1.47
CA THR A 186 -12.97 -23.06 0.97
C THR A 186 -11.98 -23.27 2.12
N ARG A 187 -10.87 -23.95 1.86
CA ARG A 187 -9.75 -24.08 2.79
C ARG A 187 -8.64 -23.16 2.34
N VAL A 188 -8.10 -22.39 3.27
CA VAL A 188 -6.97 -21.51 3.04
C VAL A 188 -5.72 -22.13 3.66
N THR A 189 -4.68 -22.29 2.86
CA THR A 189 -3.40 -22.87 3.26
C THR A 189 -2.30 -21.82 3.21
N GLY A 190 -1.16 -22.10 3.84
CA GLY A 190 0.01 -21.22 3.89
C GLY A 190 0.14 -20.44 5.19
N GLY A 191 1.29 -19.82 5.39
CA GLY A 191 1.59 -19.01 6.57
C GLY A 191 0.90 -17.65 6.54
N LYS A 192 0.78 -17.03 7.71
CA LYS A 192 0.28 -15.65 7.85
C LYS A 192 1.36 -14.66 7.41
N GLY A 193 0.93 -13.50 6.96
CA GLY A 193 1.82 -12.40 6.67
C GLY A 193 2.55 -11.92 7.93
N VAL A 194 3.78 -11.46 7.76
CA VAL A 194 4.62 -10.99 8.87
C VAL A 194 4.54 -9.47 8.97
N LEU A 195 4.56 -8.97 10.19
CA LEU A 195 4.76 -7.54 10.49
C LEU A 195 6.24 -7.34 10.88
N ASP A 196 6.84 -6.31 10.35
CA ASP A 196 8.23 -5.93 10.55
C ASP A 196 8.41 -4.40 10.46
N GLN A 197 9.64 -3.94 10.34
CA GLN A 197 9.94 -2.50 10.25
C GLN A 197 9.42 -1.83 8.97
N GLN A 198 9.16 -2.59 7.91
CA GLN A 198 8.64 -2.09 6.64
C GLN A 198 7.16 -2.39 6.45
N ASN A 199 6.64 -3.35 7.22
CA ASN A 199 5.23 -3.72 7.26
C ASN A 199 4.69 -3.46 8.66
N ARG A 200 4.52 -2.17 8.97
CA ARG A 200 4.15 -1.71 10.32
C ARG A 200 2.65 -1.83 10.55
N GLN A 201 2.27 -2.43 11.66
CA GLN A 201 0.85 -2.61 11.99
C GLN A 201 0.12 -1.29 12.19
N VAL A 202 0.78 -0.35 12.84
CA VAL A 202 0.24 0.99 13.14
C VAL A 202 1.28 2.03 12.80
N VAL A 203 0.84 3.13 12.20
CA VAL A 203 1.63 4.35 12.02
C VAL A 203 0.76 5.53 12.39
N ASP A 204 1.19 6.33 13.34
CA ASP A 204 0.51 7.59 13.67
C ASP A 204 1.12 8.72 12.85
N PHE A 205 0.40 9.13 11.82
CA PHE A 205 0.80 10.24 10.95
C PHE A 205 1.08 11.53 11.73
N ASN A 206 0.31 11.82 12.78
CA ASN A 206 0.52 13.03 13.58
C ASN A 206 1.88 12.99 14.28
N LYS A 207 2.30 11.82 14.78
CA LYS A 207 3.63 11.62 15.37
C LYS A 207 4.74 11.70 14.32
N VAL A 208 4.49 11.17 13.11
CA VAL A 208 5.43 11.32 11.99
C VAL A 208 5.65 12.80 11.66
N VAL A 209 4.59 13.58 11.58
CA VAL A 209 4.67 15.04 11.34
C VAL A 209 5.41 15.76 12.46
N ALA A 210 5.17 15.35 13.71
CA ALA A 210 5.87 15.89 14.88
C ALA A 210 7.34 15.47 14.96
N GLY A 211 7.77 14.47 14.18
CA GLY A 211 9.14 13.91 14.23
C GLY A 211 9.32 12.90 15.37
N GLU A 212 8.25 12.45 16.00
CA GLU A 212 8.24 11.48 17.10
C GLU A 212 8.19 10.04 16.59
N GLU A 213 7.76 9.85 15.35
CA GLU A 213 7.70 8.55 14.69
C GLU A 213 8.36 8.62 13.31
N ARG A 214 8.94 7.52 12.89
CA ARG A 214 9.59 7.40 11.57
C ARG A 214 8.53 7.42 10.46
N GLY A 215 8.71 8.28 9.47
CA GLY A 215 8.01 8.22 8.17
C GLY A 215 8.54 7.10 7.26
N GLY A 216 8.41 7.27 5.95
CA GLY A 216 8.86 6.30 4.94
C GLY A 216 7.92 5.11 4.79
N ALA A 217 8.45 3.98 4.32
CA ALA A 217 7.67 2.78 4.02
C ALA A 217 6.97 2.21 5.26
N PHE A 218 5.72 1.78 5.08
CA PHE A 218 4.93 1.08 6.10
C PHE A 218 4.20 -0.15 5.53
N VAL A 219 4.13 -0.30 4.20
CA VAL A 219 3.78 -1.52 3.48
C VAL A 219 4.85 -1.76 2.43
N THR A 220 5.46 -2.93 2.45
CA THR A 220 6.43 -3.38 1.44
C THR A 220 6.32 -4.88 1.30
N ASP A 221 5.72 -5.34 0.22
CA ASP A 221 5.65 -6.76 -0.15
C ASP A 221 5.72 -6.92 -1.67
N ASP A 222 5.51 -8.13 -2.16
CA ASP A 222 5.63 -8.47 -3.58
C ASP A 222 4.57 -7.78 -4.46
N ARG A 223 3.51 -7.24 -3.86
CA ARG A 223 2.34 -6.76 -4.59
C ARG A 223 2.07 -5.28 -4.42
N SER A 224 2.65 -4.66 -3.39
CA SER A 224 2.37 -3.28 -3.08
C SER A 224 3.50 -2.61 -2.29
N PHE A 225 3.61 -1.33 -2.50
CA PHE A 225 4.50 -0.47 -1.75
C PHE A 225 3.75 0.79 -1.33
N ALA A 226 3.70 1.05 -0.03
CA ALA A 226 3.11 2.28 0.49
C ALA A 226 4.08 2.99 1.43
N ASN A 227 4.23 4.30 1.24
CA ASN A 227 5.12 5.12 2.02
C ASN A 227 4.56 6.52 2.30
N ILE A 228 5.09 7.14 3.34
CA ILE A 228 4.83 8.53 3.69
C ILE A 228 5.97 9.38 3.14
N ILE A 229 5.64 10.33 2.27
CA ILE A 229 6.57 11.28 1.68
C ILE A 229 6.30 12.65 2.28
N MET A 230 7.27 13.13 3.05
CA MET A 230 7.23 14.46 3.64
C MET A 230 8.19 15.40 2.93
N GLY A 231 7.81 16.66 2.82
CA GLY A 231 8.66 17.69 2.29
C GLY A 231 8.31 19.07 2.82
N ASN A 232 9.25 19.97 2.74
CA ASN A 232 9.03 21.39 2.85
C ASN A 232 8.75 21.94 1.46
N TYR A 233 8.21 23.17 1.37
CA TYR A 233 8.11 23.85 0.12
C TYR A 233 9.51 23.91 -0.54
N GLN A 234 9.68 23.13 -1.58
CA GLN A 234 10.88 23.12 -2.40
C GLN A 234 10.44 22.92 -3.85
N ARG A 235 11.00 23.70 -4.72
CA ARG A 235 10.88 23.44 -6.15
C ARG A 235 11.55 22.08 -6.43
N PRO A 236 11.13 21.38 -7.48
CA PRO A 236 11.86 20.19 -7.92
C PRO A 236 13.35 20.48 -8.00
N GLN A 237 14.18 19.54 -7.64
CA GLN A 237 15.61 19.70 -7.79
C GLN A 237 15.96 20.02 -9.25
N PRO A 238 16.92 20.90 -9.53
CA PRO A 238 17.38 21.15 -10.88
C PRO A 238 17.69 19.81 -11.58
N GLY A 239 17.19 19.63 -12.79
CA GLY A 239 17.32 18.39 -13.55
C GLY A 239 16.28 17.30 -13.25
N ASN A 240 15.45 17.44 -12.22
CA ASN A 240 14.32 16.55 -12.02
C ASN A 240 13.15 17.00 -12.91
N LYS A 241 12.97 16.32 -14.02
CA LYS A 241 11.88 16.57 -14.98
C LYS A 241 10.66 15.69 -14.75
N GLY A 242 10.66 14.89 -13.69
CA GLY A 242 9.64 13.88 -13.45
C GLY A 242 10.03 12.51 -13.98
N HIS A 243 9.09 11.57 -13.89
CA HIS A 243 9.30 10.19 -14.28
C HIS A 243 7.97 9.51 -14.61
N TYR A 244 8.03 8.28 -15.06
CA TYR A 244 6.89 7.37 -15.18
C TYR A 244 7.25 5.97 -14.70
N HIS A 245 6.24 5.12 -14.55
CA HIS A 245 6.37 3.71 -14.20
C HIS A 245 5.86 2.85 -15.35
N GLU A 246 6.57 1.77 -15.69
CA GLU A 246 6.18 0.91 -16.80
C GLU A 246 5.10 -0.10 -16.42
N GLU A 247 5.20 -0.67 -15.21
CA GLU A 247 4.43 -1.84 -14.83
C GLU A 247 3.10 -1.51 -14.15
N GLY A 248 3.04 -0.46 -13.36
CA GLY A 248 1.85 -0.15 -12.57
C GLY A 248 1.53 1.32 -12.46
N GLY A 249 0.30 1.61 -12.07
CA GLY A 249 -0.11 2.94 -11.65
C GLY A 249 0.43 3.32 -10.29
N GLU A 250 0.26 4.58 -9.96
CA GLU A 250 0.56 5.15 -8.65
C GLU A 250 -0.56 6.09 -8.24
N PHE A 251 -0.89 6.11 -6.95
CA PHE A 251 -1.73 7.17 -6.42
C PHE A 251 -1.15 7.78 -5.14
N TRP A 252 -1.60 8.99 -4.85
CA TRP A 252 -1.27 9.71 -3.62
C TRP A 252 -2.55 10.16 -2.92
N LEU A 253 -2.59 9.95 -1.61
CA LEU A 253 -3.52 10.63 -0.71
C LEU A 253 -2.77 11.80 -0.06
N ILE A 254 -3.31 13.00 -0.16
CA ILE A 254 -2.71 14.18 0.44
C ILE A 254 -3.08 14.23 1.92
N MET A 255 -2.06 14.13 2.78
CA MET A 255 -2.24 14.04 4.23
C MET A 255 -2.07 15.38 4.93
N LEU A 256 -1.29 16.30 4.37
CA LEU A 256 -1.01 17.62 4.93
C LEU A 256 -0.64 18.60 3.82
N GLY A 257 -1.22 19.77 3.89
CA GLY A 257 -0.87 20.90 3.02
C GLY A 257 -1.26 20.71 1.56
N THR A 258 -0.43 21.19 0.66
CA THR A 258 -0.71 21.21 -0.79
C THR A 258 0.41 20.56 -1.55
N ILE A 259 0.07 19.71 -2.51
CA ILE A 259 1.00 19.10 -3.48
C ILE A 259 0.62 19.56 -4.86
N ARG A 260 1.61 20.02 -5.62
CA ARG A 260 1.46 20.42 -7.03
C ARG A 260 1.83 19.25 -7.92
N TYR A 261 1.00 19.00 -8.91
CA TYR A 261 1.16 17.93 -9.86
C TYR A 261 1.26 18.47 -11.28
N ASN A 262 2.27 18.01 -12.01
CA ASN A 262 2.37 18.13 -13.45
C ASN A 262 2.32 16.70 -14.02
N ILE A 263 1.32 16.42 -14.82
CA ILE A 263 1.01 15.07 -15.34
C ILE A 263 0.81 15.17 -16.84
N GLU A 264 1.39 14.24 -17.60
CA GLU A 264 1.29 14.15 -19.06
C GLU A 264 -0.14 14.31 -19.55
N GLY A 265 -0.36 15.23 -20.46
CA GLY A 265 -1.67 15.48 -21.07
C GLY A 265 -2.63 16.32 -20.21
N LEU A 266 -2.23 16.78 -19.03
CA LEU A 266 -3.05 17.60 -18.15
C LEU A 266 -2.42 18.99 -17.93
N GLN A 267 -3.28 19.96 -17.59
CA GLN A 267 -2.79 21.20 -17.02
C GLN A 267 -2.30 20.97 -15.59
N GLU A 268 -1.26 21.69 -15.17
CA GLU A 268 -0.78 21.66 -13.80
C GLU A 268 -1.90 22.00 -12.81
N PHE A 269 -1.98 21.28 -11.71
CA PHE A 269 -2.96 21.51 -10.65
C PHE A 269 -2.38 21.29 -9.27
N GLU A 270 -3.08 21.77 -8.25
CA GLU A 270 -2.76 21.56 -6.85
C GLU A 270 -3.83 20.67 -6.19
N ALA A 271 -3.37 19.66 -5.43
CA ALA A 271 -4.20 18.82 -4.61
C ALA A 271 -4.00 19.16 -3.12
N GLN A 272 -5.06 19.11 -2.33
CA GLN A 272 -5.12 19.51 -0.93
C GLN A 272 -5.43 18.32 -0.02
N GLU A 273 -5.40 18.54 1.29
CA GLU A 273 -5.71 17.50 2.27
C GLU A 273 -7.00 16.73 1.93
N GLY A 274 -6.91 15.41 1.91
CA GLY A 274 -8.00 14.50 1.57
C GLY A 274 -8.15 14.20 0.08
N ASP A 275 -7.53 14.98 -0.77
CA ASP A 275 -7.57 14.73 -2.21
C ASP A 275 -6.75 13.48 -2.56
N VAL A 276 -7.21 12.75 -3.56
CA VAL A 276 -6.51 11.61 -4.15
C VAL A 276 -6.12 11.96 -5.58
N VAL A 277 -4.85 11.79 -5.90
CA VAL A 277 -4.31 11.93 -7.26
C VAL A 277 -3.87 10.56 -7.74
N TYR A 278 -4.29 10.16 -8.93
CA TYR A 278 -3.92 8.88 -9.54
C TYR A 278 -3.28 9.08 -10.91
N VAL A 279 -2.24 8.29 -11.17
CA VAL A 279 -1.52 8.26 -12.45
C VAL A 279 -1.46 6.82 -12.96
N PRO A 280 -1.96 6.54 -14.18
CA PRO A 280 -1.83 5.22 -14.78
C PRO A 280 -0.36 4.91 -15.13
N ARG A 281 -0.05 3.62 -15.28
CA ARG A 281 1.25 3.22 -15.82
C ARG A 281 1.56 3.93 -17.14
N GLN A 282 2.84 4.09 -17.47
CA GLN A 282 3.32 4.74 -18.69
C GLN A 282 2.96 6.24 -18.81
N THR A 283 2.50 6.86 -17.73
CA THR A 283 2.14 8.27 -17.71
C THR A 283 3.18 9.06 -16.96
N TRP A 284 3.83 9.98 -17.66
CA TRP A 284 4.81 10.87 -17.06
C TRP A 284 4.17 11.78 -16.02
N HIS A 285 4.85 11.96 -14.90
CA HIS A 285 4.39 12.82 -13.82
C HIS A 285 5.51 13.40 -12.98
N LEU A 286 5.22 14.54 -12.37
CA LEU A 286 6.07 15.21 -11.40
C LEU A 286 5.20 15.73 -10.26
N ALA A 287 5.46 15.25 -9.04
CA ALA A 287 4.84 15.76 -7.82
C ALA A 287 5.85 16.64 -7.07
N SER A 288 5.47 17.84 -6.72
CA SER A 288 6.27 18.79 -5.94
C SER A 288 5.45 19.40 -4.82
N ASN A 289 6.14 19.85 -3.76
CA ASN A 289 5.43 20.55 -2.69
C ASN A 289 4.84 21.85 -3.21
N GLY A 290 3.54 22.00 -3.03
CA GLY A 290 2.78 23.19 -3.40
C GLY A 290 2.58 24.15 -2.21
N GLY A 291 1.73 25.13 -2.41
CA GLY A 291 1.39 26.11 -1.39
C GLY A 291 2.47 27.18 -1.18
N LYS A 292 2.57 27.71 0.05
CA LYS A 292 3.49 28.79 0.39
C LYS A 292 4.84 28.25 0.86
N GLU A 293 5.91 28.98 0.55
CA GLU A 293 7.25 28.71 1.04
C GLU A 293 7.27 28.58 2.57
N GLY A 294 8.05 27.58 3.06
CA GLY A 294 8.17 27.27 4.50
C GLY A 294 7.07 26.39 5.06
N LEU A 295 5.98 26.14 4.34
CA LEU A 295 4.94 25.21 4.78
C LEU A 295 5.33 23.76 4.46
N ARG A 296 5.06 22.89 5.40
CA ARG A 296 5.22 21.44 5.20
C ARG A 296 4.05 20.89 4.38
N SER A 297 4.35 19.91 3.59
CA SER A 297 3.34 19.07 2.94
C SER A 297 3.70 17.60 3.10
N CYS A 298 2.68 16.76 3.07
CA CYS A 298 2.84 15.33 3.19
C CYS A 298 1.83 14.61 2.31
N ARG A 299 2.30 13.60 1.60
CA ARG A 299 1.46 12.68 0.88
C ARG A 299 1.80 11.25 1.22
N LEU A 300 0.82 10.41 1.16
CA LEU A 300 0.97 8.98 1.20
C LEU A 300 0.94 8.48 -0.23
N ALA A 301 1.98 7.77 -0.64
CA ALA A 301 2.10 7.19 -1.97
C ALA A 301 1.85 5.68 -1.92
N MET A 302 1.16 5.16 -2.93
CA MET A 302 0.93 3.74 -3.14
C MET A 302 1.24 3.37 -4.58
N ASN A 303 2.13 2.39 -4.73
CA ASN A 303 2.49 1.78 -6.01
C ASN A 303 2.06 0.32 -6.05
N GLY A 304 1.58 -0.13 -7.20
CA GLY A 304 1.15 -1.51 -7.41
C GLY A 304 2.27 -2.54 -7.50
N PHE A 305 3.51 -2.06 -7.72
CA PHE A 305 4.69 -2.92 -7.83
C PHE A 305 5.86 -2.29 -7.07
N PRO A 306 6.29 -2.87 -5.93
CA PRO A 306 7.22 -2.21 -5.02
C PRO A 306 8.62 -2.01 -5.57
N TYR A 307 9.02 -2.80 -6.54
CA TYR A 307 10.36 -2.76 -7.13
C TYR A 307 10.41 -2.12 -8.51
N GLN A 308 9.31 -1.52 -8.95
CA GLN A 308 9.29 -0.86 -10.26
C GLN A 308 10.29 0.28 -10.34
N ALA A 309 10.92 0.40 -11.49
CA ALA A 309 11.85 1.49 -11.76
C ALA A 309 11.09 2.81 -11.93
N HIS A 310 11.78 3.90 -11.60
CA HIS A 310 11.38 5.25 -11.98
C HIS A 310 12.15 5.61 -13.25
N MET A 311 11.44 5.75 -14.35
CA MET A 311 12.04 6.11 -15.64
C MET A 311 12.12 7.63 -15.73
N PHE A 312 13.26 8.19 -15.31
CA PHE A 312 13.52 9.62 -15.38
C PHE A 312 13.99 9.97 -16.79
N GLU A 313 13.16 10.71 -17.52
CA GLU A 313 13.54 11.22 -18.84
C GLU A 313 14.64 12.29 -18.71
N GLN A 314 15.62 12.23 -19.60
CA GLN A 314 16.72 13.17 -19.70
C GLN A 314 16.74 13.80 -21.12
N ASP A 315 17.36 14.99 -21.25
CA ASP A 315 17.60 15.61 -22.56
C ASP A 315 18.64 14.85 -23.37
#